data_332e12f494b49829080a54c6b569f655
#
_entry.id   332e12f494b49829080a54c6b569f655
#
_cell.length_a   1.000
_cell.length_b   1.000
_cell.length_c   1.000
_cell.angle_alpha   90.00
_cell.angle_beta   90.00
_cell.angle_gamma   90.00
#
_symmetry.space_group_name_H-M   'P 1'
#
loop_
_entity.id
_entity.type
_entity.pdbx_description
1 polymer ?
#
loop_
_entity_poly.entity_id
_entity_poly.type
_entity_poly.pdbx_seq_one_letter_code
_entity_poly.pdbx_strand_id
1 'polypeptide(L)'
;MQNNTSPAPQRANLKKTLTLLPVVMIGLAYMQPMTLFDTFGIVSGLTSGHVATAYAFALIAILFTALSYGKLVRRFPSAGSAYTYAQKSISPHVGFMVGWSSLLDYLFMPMINILLAKSYFESLVPGIPSWI
;
A
#
# COMPACT_ATOMS: atom_id res chain seq x y z
N MET A 1 -6.51 52.01 -18.34
CA MET A 1 -5.84 50.71 -18.56
C MET A 1 -5.57 50.07 -17.20
N GLN A 2 -6.47 49.23 -16.71
CA GLN A 2 -6.30 48.52 -15.43
C GLN A 2 -5.52 47.24 -15.71
N ASN A 3 -4.31 47.16 -15.16
CA ASN A 3 -3.50 45.92 -15.18
C ASN A 3 -4.13 44.91 -14.22
N ASN A 4 -4.91 44.01 -14.77
CA ASN A 4 -5.42 42.80 -14.06
C ASN A 4 -4.30 41.75 -14.01
N THR A 5 -3.35 41.91 -13.10
CA THR A 5 -2.42 40.84 -12.73
C THR A 5 -3.14 39.89 -11.80
N SER A 6 -3.78 38.87 -12.38
CA SER A 6 -4.26 37.74 -11.61
C SER A 6 -3.08 37.10 -10.83
N PRO A 7 -3.16 36.95 -9.50
CA PRO A 7 -2.08 36.30 -8.74
C PRO A 7 -1.91 34.85 -9.24
N ALA A 8 -0.69 34.51 -9.64
CA ALA A 8 -0.35 33.15 -10.01
C ALA A 8 -0.71 32.16 -8.87
N PRO A 9 -1.24 30.98 -9.17
CA PRO A 9 -1.62 30.02 -8.14
C PRO A 9 -0.41 29.71 -7.27
N GLN A 10 -0.47 30.10 -5.99
CA GLN A 10 0.54 29.77 -4.99
C GLN A 10 0.58 28.24 -4.89
N ARG A 11 1.66 27.64 -5.39
CA ARG A 11 1.95 26.22 -5.15
C ARG A 11 2.09 26.04 -3.64
N ALA A 12 1.14 25.35 -3.03
CA ALA A 12 1.20 24.99 -1.63
C ALA A 12 2.50 24.19 -1.40
N ASN A 13 3.51 24.84 -0.84
CA ASN A 13 4.76 24.18 -0.45
C ASN A 13 4.47 23.38 0.82
N LEU A 14 4.26 22.08 0.65
CA LEU A 14 4.15 21.15 1.77
C LEU A 14 5.46 21.14 2.56
N LYS A 15 5.37 21.48 3.84
CA LYS A 15 6.52 21.50 4.74
C LYS A 15 7.01 20.08 4.96
N LYS A 16 8.28 19.80 4.62
CA LYS A 16 8.91 18.49 4.87
C LYS A 16 9.21 18.34 6.37
N THR A 17 8.26 17.83 7.13
CA THR A 17 8.38 17.65 8.60
C THR A 17 8.60 16.20 9.01
N LEU A 18 8.42 15.24 8.09
CA LEU A 18 8.56 13.82 8.39
C LEU A 18 10.05 13.41 8.35
N THR A 19 10.53 12.90 9.47
CA THR A 19 11.85 12.24 9.57
C THR A 19 11.73 10.78 9.13
N LEU A 20 12.87 10.09 8.99
CA LEU A 20 12.91 8.71 8.53
C LEU A 20 12.10 7.76 9.43
N LEU A 21 12.23 7.90 10.75
CA LEU A 21 11.56 7.00 11.71
C LEU A 21 10.03 7.04 11.61
N PRO A 22 9.34 8.18 11.66
CA PRO A 22 7.90 8.24 11.44
C PRO A 22 7.46 7.65 10.10
N VAL A 23 8.20 7.87 9.01
CA VAL A 23 7.87 7.31 7.69
C VAL A 23 7.93 5.78 7.71
N VAL A 24 8.99 5.21 8.32
CA VAL A 24 9.13 3.75 8.46
C VAL A 24 8.01 3.17 9.32
N MET A 25 7.68 3.82 10.45
CA MET A 25 6.62 3.35 11.34
C MET A 25 5.24 3.38 10.68
N ILE A 26 4.91 4.43 9.92
CA ILE A 26 3.67 4.51 9.13
C ILE A 26 3.64 3.40 8.07
N GLY A 27 4.76 3.15 7.39
CA GLY A 27 4.87 2.08 6.41
C GLY A 27 4.65 0.70 7.03
N LEU A 28 5.26 0.43 8.19
CA LEU A 28 5.08 -0.83 8.92
C LEU A 28 3.63 -1.01 9.39
N ALA A 29 3.00 0.05 9.89
CA ALA A 29 1.60 0.01 10.30
C ALA A 29 0.68 -0.28 9.11
N TYR A 30 0.95 0.32 7.95
CA TYR A 30 0.19 0.08 6.73
C TYR A 30 0.33 -1.35 6.20
N MET A 31 1.49 -1.97 6.36
CA MET A 31 1.75 -3.35 5.93
C MET A 31 1.01 -4.40 6.76
N GLN A 32 0.41 -4.02 7.88
CA GLN A 32 -0.36 -4.92 8.76
C GLN A 32 0.36 -6.25 9.03
N PRO A 33 1.48 -6.24 9.78
CA PRO A 33 2.31 -7.44 9.97
C PRO A 33 1.56 -8.61 10.62
N MET A 34 0.42 -8.36 11.28
CA MET A 34 -0.45 -9.39 11.84
C MET A 34 -1.07 -10.30 10.78
N THR A 35 -1.22 -9.84 9.55
CA THR A 35 -1.75 -10.62 8.41
C THR A 35 -0.91 -11.87 8.13
N LEU A 36 0.37 -11.87 8.54
CA LEU A 36 1.22 -13.04 8.45
C LEU A 36 0.63 -14.24 9.20
N PHE A 37 0.04 -14.01 10.36
CA PHE A 37 -0.58 -15.07 11.17
C PHE A 37 -1.86 -15.61 10.52
N ASP A 38 -2.62 -14.77 9.84
CA ASP A 38 -3.85 -15.14 9.16
C ASP A 38 -3.58 -16.04 7.96
N THR A 39 -2.54 -15.69 7.21
CA THR A 39 -2.18 -16.40 5.98
C THR A 39 -1.30 -17.63 6.23
N PHE A 40 -0.71 -17.77 7.43
CA PHE A 40 0.22 -18.85 7.77
C PHE A 40 -0.38 -20.23 7.56
N GLY A 41 -1.61 -20.46 8.03
CA GLY A 41 -2.30 -21.75 7.88
C GLY A 41 -2.54 -22.10 6.41
N ILE A 42 -2.97 -21.12 5.60
CA ILE A 42 -3.22 -21.28 4.17
C ILE A 42 -1.91 -21.61 3.44
N VAL A 43 -0.86 -20.85 3.69
CA VAL A 43 0.46 -21.07 3.08
C VAL A 43 1.04 -22.42 3.50
N SER A 44 0.89 -22.81 4.76
CA SER A 44 1.33 -24.13 5.25
C SER A 44 0.64 -25.28 4.52
N GLY A 45 -0.68 -25.17 4.29
CA GLY A 45 -1.45 -26.15 3.54
C GLY A 45 -1.00 -26.24 2.06
N LEU A 46 -0.82 -25.10 1.41
CA LEU A 46 -0.42 -25.03 -0.01
C LEU A 46 1.03 -25.50 -0.25
N THR A 47 1.92 -25.28 0.71
CA THR A 47 3.36 -25.59 0.58
C THR A 47 3.75 -26.89 1.22
N SER A 48 2.80 -27.71 1.68
CA SER A 48 3.07 -28.96 2.41
C SER A 48 4.03 -28.74 3.60
N GLY A 49 3.87 -27.64 4.33
CA GLY A 49 4.70 -27.27 5.48
C GLY A 49 5.98 -26.49 5.16
N HIS A 50 6.32 -26.27 3.88
CA HIS A 50 7.52 -25.54 3.45
C HIS A 50 7.34 -24.01 3.47
N VAL A 51 6.74 -23.49 4.54
CA VAL A 51 6.37 -22.06 4.68
C VAL A 51 7.60 -21.15 4.61
N ALA A 52 8.68 -21.50 5.33
CA ALA A 52 9.90 -20.70 5.37
C ALA A 52 10.52 -20.51 3.97
N THR A 53 10.53 -21.56 3.15
CA THR A 53 11.05 -21.51 1.78
C THR A 53 10.18 -20.58 0.89
N ALA A 54 8.85 -20.69 1.01
CA ALA A 54 7.94 -19.83 0.27
C ALA A 54 8.13 -18.34 0.61
N TYR A 55 8.26 -18.02 1.90
CA TYR A 55 8.53 -16.65 2.33
C TYR A 55 9.92 -16.16 1.92
N ALA A 56 10.94 -17.02 1.88
CA ALA A 56 12.26 -16.65 1.40
C ALA A 56 12.23 -16.26 -0.09
N PHE A 57 11.53 -17.02 -0.94
CA PHE A 57 11.35 -16.66 -2.35
C PHE A 57 10.55 -15.37 -2.51
N ALA A 58 9.48 -15.19 -1.75
CA ALA A 58 8.70 -13.95 -1.75
C ALA A 58 9.55 -12.74 -1.34
N LEU A 59 10.40 -12.88 -0.31
CA LEU A 59 11.31 -11.84 0.16
C LEU A 59 12.28 -11.42 -0.96
N ILE A 60 12.87 -12.36 -1.67
CA ILE A 60 13.78 -12.09 -2.80
C ILE A 60 13.03 -11.29 -3.89
N ALA A 61 11.83 -11.72 -4.25
CA ALA A 61 11.03 -11.02 -5.27
C ALA A 61 10.68 -9.59 -4.84
N ILE A 62 10.25 -9.40 -3.60
CA ILE A 62 9.92 -8.08 -3.03
C ILE A 62 11.17 -7.18 -2.94
N LEU A 63 12.35 -7.76 -2.65
CA LEU A 63 13.60 -7.01 -2.59
C LEU A 63 13.92 -6.35 -3.95
N PHE A 64 13.77 -7.09 -5.05
CA PHE A 64 13.94 -6.51 -6.39
C PHE A 64 12.96 -5.38 -6.67
N THR A 65 11.71 -5.54 -6.25
CA THR A 65 10.70 -4.49 -6.36
C THR A 65 11.10 -3.25 -5.54
N ALA A 66 11.53 -3.43 -4.30
CA ALA A 66 11.97 -2.34 -3.43
C ALA A 66 13.16 -1.57 -4.02
N LEU A 67 14.16 -2.28 -4.58
CA LEU A 67 15.30 -1.66 -5.25
C LEU A 67 14.87 -0.85 -6.50
N SER A 68 13.91 -1.36 -7.27
CA SER A 68 13.36 -0.67 -8.42
C SER A 68 12.62 0.61 -8.02
N TYR A 69 11.80 0.55 -6.97
CA TYR A 69 11.14 1.73 -6.39
C TYR A 69 12.16 2.75 -5.88
N GLY A 70 13.22 2.33 -5.22
CA GLY A 70 14.30 3.20 -4.76
C GLY A 70 14.95 3.99 -5.90
N LYS A 71 15.15 3.37 -7.07
CA LYS A 71 15.65 4.05 -8.27
C LYS A 71 14.63 5.03 -8.85
N LEU A 72 13.35 4.66 -8.88
CA LEU A 72 12.27 5.51 -9.39
C LEU A 72 12.06 6.77 -8.53
N VAL A 73 12.10 6.62 -7.21
CA VAL A 73 11.99 7.77 -6.26
C VAL A 73 13.10 8.79 -6.50
N ARG A 74 14.33 8.33 -6.74
CA ARG A 74 15.46 9.22 -7.04
C ARG A 74 15.29 9.97 -8.35
N ARG A 75 14.71 9.32 -9.35
CA ARG A 75 14.51 9.89 -10.69
C ARG A 75 13.29 10.81 -10.76
N PHE A 76 12.24 10.49 -10.02
CA PHE A 76 10.98 11.23 -9.99
C PHE A 76 10.57 11.57 -8.55
N PRO A 77 11.21 12.57 -7.91
CA PRO A 77 10.93 12.95 -6.53
C PRO A 77 9.59 13.70 -6.44
N SER A 78 8.48 13.02 -6.67
CA SER A 78 7.14 13.59 -6.62
C SER A 78 6.22 12.72 -5.77
N ALA A 79 5.31 13.36 -5.02
CA ALA A 79 4.24 12.67 -4.34
C ALA A 79 3.25 12.13 -5.39
N GLY A 80 3.04 10.84 -5.44
CA GLY A 80 2.13 10.23 -6.42
C GLY A 80 2.32 8.73 -6.57
N SER A 81 3.30 8.16 -5.85
CA SER A 81 3.49 6.72 -5.77
C SER A 81 3.53 6.03 -7.15
N ALA A 82 3.02 4.81 -7.24
CA ALA A 82 3.01 3.98 -8.43
C ALA A 82 2.34 4.66 -9.64
N TYR A 83 1.27 5.43 -9.42
CA TYR A 83 0.58 6.21 -10.46
C TYR A 83 1.55 7.12 -11.21
N THR A 84 2.28 7.97 -10.48
CA THR A 84 3.20 8.94 -11.10
C THR A 84 4.35 8.24 -11.83
N TYR A 85 4.86 7.15 -11.27
CA TYR A 85 5.94 6.39 -11.91
C TYR A 85 5.46 5.71 -13.19
N ALA A 86 4.29 5.07 -13.18
CA ALA A 86 3.71 4.45 -14.35
C ALA A 86 3.39 5.47 -15.46
N GLN A 87 2.83 6.62 -15.08
CA GLN A 87 2.49 7.69 -16.01
C GLN A 87 3.72 8.26 -16.71
N LYS A 88 4.82 8.48 -15.96
CA LYS A 88 6.04 9.11 -16.50
C LYS A 88 6.99 8.12 -17.18
N SER A 89 6.96 6.84 -16.78
CA SER A 89 7.90 5.84 -17.32
C SER A 89 7.33 5.03 -18.47
N ILE A 90 6.00 4.84 -18.53
CA ILE A 90 5.37 3.98 -19.52
C ILE A 90 4.44 4.81 -20.42
N SER A 91 3.25 5.18 -19.92
CA SER A 91 2.31 6.02 -20.65
C SER A 91 1.24 6.59 -19.71
N PRO A 92 0.55 7.70 -20.12
CA PRO A 92 -0.55 8.27 -19.35
C PRO A 92 -1.71 7.28 -19.12
N HIS A 93 -2.01 6.41 -20.09
CA HIS A 93 -3.07 5.43 -19.98
C HIS A 93 -2.77 4.35 -18.93
N VAL A 94 -1.54 3.83 -18.94
CA VAL A 94 -1.08 2.88 -17.90
C VAL A 94 -1.06 3.54 -16.53
N GLY A 95 -0.62 4.79 -16.43
CA GLY A 95 -0.70 5.58 -15.22
C GLY A 95 -2.13 5.66 -14.68
N PHE A 96 -3.10 5.98 -15.54
CA PHE A 96 -4.51 6.03 -15.15
C PHE A 96 -5.00 4.67 -14.59
N MET A 97 -4.70 3.56 -15.26
CA MET A 97 -5.06 2.21 -14.81
C MET A 97 -4.47 1.90 -13.43
N VAL A 98 -3.19 2.22 -13.21
CA VAL A 98 -2.52 2.04 -11.92
C VAL A 98 -3.15 2.92 -10.84
N GLY A 99 -3.48 4.17 -11.16
CA GLY A 99 -4.14 5.09 -10.24
C GLY A 99 -5.52 4.60 -9.84
N TRP A 100 -6.30 4.12 -10.80
CA TRP A 100 -7.62 3.54 -10.57
C TRP A 100 -7.54 2.29 -9.69
N SER A 101 -6.60 1.37 -9.98
CA SER A 101 -6.36 0.17 -9.16
C SER A 101 -5.99 0.53 -7.73
N SER A 102 -5.13 1.53 -7.53
CA SER A 102 -4.75 1.99 -6.21
C SER A 102 -5.94 2.60 -5.44
N LEU A 103 -6.81 3.32 -6.12
CA LEU A 103 -8.02 3.87 -5.53
C LEU A 103 -8.97 2.76 -5.06
N LEU A 104 -9.15 1.71 -5.87
CA LEU A 104 -9.93 0.54 -5.49
C LEU A 104 -9.32 -0.19 -4.28
N ASP A 105 -8.01 -0.33 -4.24
CA ASP A 105 -7.29 -0.92 -3.11
C ASP A 105 -7.60 -0.18 -1.80
N TYR A 106 -7.46 1.15 -1.79
CA TYR A 106 -7.82 1.98 -0.63
C TYR A 106 -9.30 1.90 -0.25
N LEU A 107 -10.19 1.73 -1.23
CA LEU A 107 -11.63 1.63 -0.99
C LEU A 107 -12.00 0.28 -0.36
N PHE A 108 -11.43 -0.82 -0.87
CA PHE A 108 -11.77 -2.16 -0.42
C PHE A 108 -11.01 -2.62 0.83
N MET A 109 -9.83 -2.06 1.12
CA MET A 109 -9.02 -2.44 2.27
C MET A 109 -9.77 -2.35 3.62
N PRO A 110 -10.50 -1.27 3.95
CA PRO A 110 -11.28 -1.21 5.17
C PRO A 110 -12.37 -2.28 5.23
N MET A 111 -13.00 -2.60 4.12
CA MET A 111 -14.04 -3.63 4.03
C MET A 111 -13.46 -5.01 4.35
N ILE A 112 -12.31 -5.35 3.78
CA ILE A 112 -11.61 -6.62 4.05
C ILE A 112 -11.22 -6.70 5.52
N ASN A 113 -10.71 -5.61 6.11
CA ASN A 113 -10.33 -5.58 7.52
C ASN A 113 -11.52 -5.80 8.46
N ILE A 114 -12.69 -5.25 8.13
CA ILE A 114 -13.93 -5.49 8.89
C ILE A 114 -14.33 -6.97 8.82
N LEU A 115 -14.25 -7.58 7.64
CA LEU A 115 -14.57 -9.00 7.46
C LEU A 115 -13.60 -9.90 8.25
N LEU A 116 -12.31 -9.58 8.25
CA LEU A 116 -11.32 -10.30 9.05
C LEU A 116 -11.58 -10.13 10.55
N ALA A 117 -11.84 -8.91 11.00
CA ALA A 117 -12.18 -8.65 12.41
C ALA A 117 -13.40 -9.46 12.85
N LYS A 118 -14.44 -9.52 12.00
CA LYS A 118 -15.62 -10.35 12.24
C LYS A 118 -15.24 -11.82 12.40
N SER A 119 -14.44 -12.38 11.49
CA SER A 119 -14.00 -13.77 11.53
C SER A 119 -13.23 -14.11 12.82
N TYR A 120 -12.40 -13.18 13.32
CA TYR A 120 -11.72 -13.33 14.60
C TYR A 120 -12.68 -13.31 15.78
N PHE A 121 -13.65 -12.41 15.77
CA PHE A 121 -14.67 -12.34 16.84
C PHE A 121 -15.48 -13.65 16.89
N GLU A 122 -15.89 -14.19 15.77
CA GLU A 122 -16.61 -15.45 15.71
C GLU A 122 -15.79 -16.63 16.25
N SER A 123 -14.47 -16.63 16.05
CA SER A 123 -13.60 -17.67 16.59
C SER A 123 -13.34 -17.53 18.10
N LEU A 124 -13.33 -16.30 18.62
CA LEU A 124 -13.09 -16.02 20.04
C LEU A 124 -14.33 -16.23 20.90
N VAL A 125 -15.50 -15.93 20.39
CA VAL A 125 -16.77 -16.04 21.10
C VAL A 125 -17.78 -16.83 20.27
N PRO A 126 -17.73 -18.18 20.32
CA PRO A 126 -18.69 -19.04 19.63
C PRO A 126 -20.11 -18.77 20.17
N GLY A 127 -21.02 -18.34 19.30
CA GLY A 127 -22.42 -18.08 19.66
C GLY A 127 -22.90 -16.65 19.46
N ILE A 128 -22.05 -15.74 19.03
CA ILE A 128 -22.49 -14.42 18.57
C ILE A 128 -23.10 -14.56 17.17
N PRO A 129 -24.33 -14.09 16.94
CA PRO A 129 -24.93 -14.12 15.61
C PRO A 129 -24.09 -13.31 14.62
N SER A 130 -23.87 -13.87 13.43
CA SER A 130 -22.99 -13.29 12.39
C SER A 130 -23.46 -11.97 11.76
N TRP A 131 -24.58 -11.43 12.23
CA TRP A 131 -25.16 -10.15 11.78
C TRP A 131 -24.90 -8.96 12.70
N ILE A 132 -24.24 -9.16 13.83
CA ILE A 132 -23.75 -8.10 14.72
C ILE A 132 -22.36 -7.66 14.29
#